data_5cbe268f1633cddcad7b49a9d40ca91f
#
_entry.id   5cbe268f1633cddcad7b49a9d40ca91f
#
_cell.length_a   1.000
_cell.length_b   1.000
_cell.length_c   1.000
_cell.angle_alpha   90.00
_cell.angle_beta   90.00
_cell.angle_gamma   90.00
#
_symmetry.space_group_name_H-M   'P 1'
#
loop_
_entity.id
_entity.type
_entity.pdbx_description
1 polymer ?
#
loop_
_entity_poly.entity_id
_entity_poly.type
_entity_poly.pdbx_seq_one_letter_code
_entity_poly.pdbx_strand_id
1 'polypeptide(L)'
;MRIPKMIFTLLAALVFIITASGCGAEKEQTTQEKILKIGVTQFVAHPALDLDQKGFLDQMKEEGFIDGQNVKFDIQNSQGDPNLAKTIADKFVGDKVDAILAITTPSSQAAAQATKGTDIPVVFIAVSDAVGAGLIKSLDQPTGTNITGVYSADPVEQQMDLVMEMVPDLKQVGLIYNAGEANSVSNINRAKQYLESKGFKVVEAPVASSNEVQAAAQSLVGRVQAVFVPQDNTVISALEALLKVLQDNKIPLFTGDTESVKRGAVATIGNDEYDCGRQGATMLARVLKGEKSGEVKPEEIRKRTLMINKAAAANIGLQIPEAVLSRADEVVD
;
A
#
# COMPACT_ATOMS: atom_id res chain seq x y z
N MET A 1 -82.04 -64.71 35.79
CA MET A 1 -82.76 -65.56 34.85
C MET A 1 -82.66 -64.97 33.50
N ARG A 2 -82.03 -65.67 32.60
CA ARG A 2 -82.11 -65.53 31.14
C ARG A 2 -81.65 -64.29 30.43
N ILE A 3 -80.47 -64.37 29.73
CA ILE A 3 -80.07 -63.77 28.47
C ILE A 3 -81.18 -64.03 27.41
N PRO A 4 -81.41 -63.18 26.38
CA PRO A 4 -80.54 -63.28 25.17
C PRO A 4 -80.43 -62.05 24.25
N LYS A 5 -79.32 -62.09 23.51
CA LYS A 5 -79.13 -61.85 22.05
C LYS A 5 -79.20 -60.44 21.53
N MET A 6 -77.99 -59.94 21.22
CA MET A 6 -77.46 -59.86 19.83
C MET A 6 -78.47 -59.39 18.75
N ILE A 7 -78.31 -58.15 18.31
CA ILE A 7 -78.54 -57.70 16.94
C ILE A 7 -77.39 -56.86 16.48
N PHE A 8 -76.74 -57.35 15.46
CA PHE A 8 -75.73 -56.71 14.65
C PHE A 8 -76.40 -55.54 13.89
N THR A 9 -75.85 -54.34 14.00
CA THR A 9 -76.14 -53.33 12.98
C THR A 9 -74.80 -52.71 12.54
N LEU A 10 -74.41 -53.04 11.34
CA LEU A 10 -73.32 -52.44 10.58
C LEU A 10 -73.62 -50.98 10.46
N LEU A 11 -72.77 -50.14 11.01
CA LEU A 11 -72.71 -48.75 10.62
C LEU A 11 -71.31 -48.48 10.10
N ALA A 12 -71.26 -48.16 8.81
CA ALA A 12 -70.06 -47.89 8.06
C ALA A 12 -69.31 -46.70 8.74
N ALA A 13 -68.20 -47.03 9.35
CA ALA A 13 -67.24 -46.01 9.78
C ALA A 13 -66.54 -45.44 8.55
N LEU A 14 -66.98 -44.26 8.17
CA LEU A 14 -66.30 -43.44 7.19
C LEU A 14 -64.97 -42.98 7.77
N VAL A 15 -63.91 -43.71 7.47
CA VAL A 15 -62.54 -43.31 7.83
C VAL A 15 -62.18 -42.10 7.00
N PHE A 16 -62.30 -40.93 7.63
CA PHE A 16 -61.72 -39.70 7.10
C PHE A 16 -60.19 -39.80 7.24
N ILE A 17 -59.52 -40.24 6.20
CA ILE A 17 -58.07 -40.13 6.05
C ILE A 17 -57.74 -38.67 5.82
N ILE A 18 -57.51 -37.94 6.91
CA ILE A 18 -56.86 -36.64 6.86
C ILE A 18 -55.42 -36.95 6.43
N THR A 19 -55.14 -36.90 5.12
CA THR A 19 -53.79 -36.72 4.64
C THR A 19 -53.32 -35.37 5.11
N ALA A 20 -52.66 -35.31 6.28
CA ALA A 20 -51.86 -34.20 6.64
C ALA A 20 -50.74 -34.06 5.60
N SER A 21 -51.05 -33.31 4.55
CA SER A 21 -49.99 -32.71 3.70
C SER A 21 -49.19 -31.82 4.60
N GLY A 22 -48.18 -32.39 5.24
CA GLY A 22 -47.12 -31.62 5.87
C GLY A 22 -46.42 -30.86 4.76
N CYS A 23 -46.85 -29.62 4.53
CA CYS A 23 -45.94 -28.63 3.99
C CYS A 23 -44.76 -28.58 4.92
N GLY A 24 -43.72 -29.35 4.57
CA GLY A 24 -42.38 -29.08 5.05
C GLY A 24 -42.04 -27.67 4.60
N ALA A 25 -42.28 -26.70 5.46
CA ALA A 25 -41.59 -25.42 5.37
C ALA A 25 -40.11 -25.81 5.49
N GLU A 26 -39.45 -26.00 4.33
CA GLU A 26 -37.99 -25.81 4.27
C GLU A 26 -37.77 -24.48 4.94
N LYS A 27 -37.32 -24.53 6.18
CA LYS A 27 -36.62 -23.40 6.74
C LYS A 27 -35.47 -23.14 5.78
N GLU A 28 -35.64 -22.19 4.86
CA GLU A 28 -34.51 -21.49 4.33
C GLU A 28 -33.69 -21.05 5.54
N GLN A 29 -32.69 -21.86 5.86
CA GLN A 29 -31.58 -21.38 6.65
C GLN A 29 -30.96 -20.30 5.77
N THR A 30 -31.41 -19.08 5.92
CA THR A 30 -30.61 -17.92 5.58
C THR A 30 -29.34 -18.07 6.41
N THR A 31 -28.36 -18.74 5.85
CA THR A 31 -26.99 -18.64 6.30
C THR A 31 -26.68 -17.16 6.21
N GLN A 32 -26.74 -16.48 7.35
CA GLN A 32 -26.24 -15.13 7.43
C GLN A 32 -24.80 -15.19 6.96
N GLU A 33 -24.54 -14.75 5.74
CA GLU A 33 -23.18 -14.76 5.20
C GLU A 33 -22.32 -13.98 6.21
N LYS A 34 -21.22 -14.59 6.63
CA LYS A 34 -20.28 -14.00 7.58
C LYS A 34 -19.77 -12.69 6.99
N ILE A 35 -20.01 -11.58 7.64
CA ILE A 35 -19.38 -10.31 7.28
C ILE A 35 -17.88 -10.43 7.58
N LEU A 36 -17.06 -10.37 6.53
CA LEU A 36 -15.61 -10.42 6.65
C LEU A 36 -15.10 -9.14 7.31
N LYS A 37 -14.06 -9.25 8.13
CA LYS A 37 -13.38 -8.12 8.75
C LYS A 37 -11.99 -7.98 8.15
N ILE A 38 -11.71 -6.85 7.54
CA ILE A 38 -10.41 -6.58 6.93
C ILE A 38 -9.76 -5.42 7.66
N GLY A 39 -8.59 -5.67 8.26
CA GLY A 39 -7.74 -4.60 8.78
C GLY A 39 -6.99 -3.94 7.64
N VAL A 40 -7.03 -2.60 7.59
CA VAL A 40 -6.22 -1.80 6.65
C VAL A 40 -5.33 -0.90 7.48
N THR A 41 -4.01 -1.04 7.36
CA THR A 41 -3.05 -0.21 8.09
C THR A 41 -2.20 0.60 7.13
N GLN A 42 -2.16 1.92 7.35
CA GLN A 42 -1.34 2.88 6.63
C GLN A 42 -0.35 3.52 7.60
N PHE A 43 0.93 3.68 7.21
CA PHE A 43 1.94 4.19 8.14
C PHE A 43 1.74 5.66 8.49
N VAL A 44 1.51 6.50 7.47
CA VAL A 44 1.28 7.94 7.64
C VAL A 44 0.34 8.43 6.54
N ALA A 45 -0.36 9.53 6.76
CA ALA A 45 -1.19 10.14 5.73
C ALA A 45 -0.36 11.04 4.82
N HIS A 46 -0.35 10.77 3.52
CA HIS A 46 0.08 11.66 2.46
C HIS A 46 -0.53 11.20 1.12
N PRO A 47 -0.63 12.09 0.11
CA PRO A 47 -1.44 11.84 -1.10
C PRO A 47 -1.14 10.53 -1.83
N ALA A 48 0.13 10.10 -1.90
CA ALA A 48 0.47 8.85 -2.59
C ALA A 48 -0.16 7.64 -1.88
N LEU A 49 -0.02 7.54 -0.55
CA LEU A 49 -0.59 6.43 0.21
C LEU A 49 -2.13 6.49 0.28
N ASP A 50 -2.70 7.70 0.24
CA ASP A 50 -4.16 7.86 0.16
C ASP A 50 -4.71 7.36 -1.19
N LEU A 51 -3.91 7.47 -2.27
CA LEU A 51 -4.21 6.85 -3.57
C LEU A 51 -4.11 5.33 -3.53
N ASP A 52 -3.09 4.75 -2.89
CA ASP A 52 -3.00 3.31 -2.64
C ASP A 52 -4.26 2.78 -1.94
N GLN A 53 -4.63 3.43 -0.84
CA GLN A 53 -5.83 3.06 -0.08
C GLN A 53 -7.10 3.20 -0.91
N LYS A 54 -7.23 4.31 -1.66
CA LYS A 54 -8.38 4.55 -2.54
C LYS A 54 -8.48 3.49 -3.62
N GLY A 55 -7.38 3.20 -4.33
CA GLY A 55 -7.33 2.17 -5.37
C GLY A 55 -7.72 0.80 -4.82
N PHE A 56 -7.24 0.47 -3.61
CA PHE A 56 -7.61 -0.75 -2.92
C PHE A 56 -9.12 -0.84 -2.66
N LEU A 57 -9.72 0.19 -2.06
CA LEU A 57 -11.16 0.18 -1.72
C LEU A 57 -12.04 0.13 -2.97
N ASP A 58 -11.67 0.87 -4.02
CA ASP A 58 -12.40 0.88 -5.29
C ASP A 58 -12.37 -0.52 -5.93
N GLN A 59 -11.20 -1.16 -5.98
CA GLN A 59 -11.07 -2.50 -6.57
C GLN A 59 -11.74 -3.58 -5.72
N MET A 60 -11.67 -3.51 -4.39
CA MET A 60 -12.38 -4.46 -3.52
C MET A 60 -13.88 -4.43 -3.79
N LYS A 61 -14.43 -3.23 -4.02
CA LYS A 61 -15.84 -3.08 -4.41
C LYS A 61 -16.14 -3.73 -5.76
N GLU A 62 -15.27 -3.57 -6.76
CA GLU A 62 -15.38 -4.23 -8.07
C GLU A 62 -15.28 -5.76 -7.96
N GLU A 63 -14.47 -6.27 -7.03
CA GLU A 63 -14.33 -7.70 -6.72
C GLU A 63 -15.53 -8.28 -5.96
N GLY A 64 -16.51 -7.45 -5.61
CA GLY A 64 -17.73 -7.82 -4.92
C GLY A 64 -17.66 -7.73 -3.40
N PHE A 65 -16.59 -7.16 -2.82
CA PHE A 65 -16.46 -6.90 -1.39
C PHE A 65 -16.96 -5.48 -1.06
N ILE A 66 -18.22 -5.38 -0.62
CA ILE A 66 -18.91 -4.10 -0.41
C ILE A 66 -18.99 -3.82 1.08
N ASP A 67 -18.36 -2.70 1.49
CA ASP A 67 -18.34 -2.27 2.89
C ASP A 67 -19.74 -2.11 3.48
N GLY A 68 -19.92 -2.65 4.68
CA GLY A 68 -21.21 -2.65 5.37
C GLY A 68 -22.22 -3.69 4.88
N GLN A 69 -21.92 -4.46 3.82
CA GLN A 69 -22.76 -5.56 3.33
C GLN A 69 -22.16 -6.93 3.63
N ASN A 70 -21.05 -7.28 2.99
CA ASN A 70 -20.37 -8.57 3.16
C ASN A 70 -18.93 -8.44 3.68
N VAL A 71 -18.42 -7.22 3.79
CA VAL A 71 -17.13 -6.89 4.38
C VAL A 71 -17.25 -5.65 5.27
N LYS A 72 -16.37 -5.56 6.26
CA LYS A 72 -16.14 -4.34 7.06
C LYS A 72 -14.65 -4.05 7.06
N PHE A 73 -14.28 -2.87 6.59
CA PHE A 73 -12.91 -2.38 6.66
C PHE A 73 -12.68 -1.62 7.97
N ASP A 74 -11.66 -2.04 8.74
CA ASP A 74 -11.13 -1.29 9.88
C ASP A 74 -9.85 -0.59 9.41
N ILE A 75 -9.97 0.69 9.06
CA ILE A 75 -8.89 1.48 8.47
C ILE A 75 -8.21 2.26 9.58
N GLN A 76 -6.90 2.06 9.74
CA GLN A 76 -6.09 2.65 10.78
C GLN A 76 -4.83 3.31 10.19
N ASN A 77 -4.42 4.43 10.80
CA ASN A 77 -3.23 5.16 10.42
C ASN A 77 -2.31 5.31 11.63
N SER A 78 -1.05 4.94 11.48
CA SER A 78 -0.08 4.98 12.58
C SER A 78 0.66 6.32 12.72
N GLN A 79 0.29 7.33 11.94
CA GLN A 79 0.77 8.70 12.06
C GLN A 79 2.32 8.83 12.05
N GLY A 80 3.00 7.91 11.37
CA GLY A 80 4.45 7.84 11.31
C GLY A 80 5.13 7.27 12.57
N ASP A 81 4.34 6.71 13.51
CA ASP A 81 4.87 6.09 14.74
C ASP A 81 4.93 4.56 14.61
N PRO A 82 6.13 3.96 14.61
CA PRO A 82 6.28 2.51 14.55
C PRO A 82 5.65 1.76 15.72
N ASN A 83 5.57 2.37 16.93
CA ASN A 83 4.93 1.75 18.08
C ASN A 83 3.40 1.71 17.90
N LEU A 84 2.83 2.78 17.32
CA LEU A 84 1.41 2.80 17.00
C LEU A 84 1.11 1.80 15.86
N ALA A 85 1.98 1.67 14.86
CA ALA A 85 1.84 0.66 13.80
C ALA A 85 1.79 -0.76 14.40
N LYS A 86 2.69 -1.05 15.35
CA LYS A 86 2.65 -2.32 16.10
C LYS A 86 1.34 -2.50 16.87
N THR A 87 0.88 -1.46 17.58
CA THR A 87 -0.36 -1.52 18.37
C THR A 87 -1.58 -1.78 17.47
N ILE A 88 -1.63 -1.17 16.29
CA ILE A 88 -2.68 -1.38 15.30
C ILE A 88 -2.66 -2.84 14.80
N ALA A 89 -1.49 -3.35 14.47
CA ALA A 89 -1.34 -4.73 14.01
C ALA A 89 -1.74 -5.75 15.09
N ASP A 90 -1.31 -5.54 16.34
CA ASP A 90 -1.71 -6.37 17.49
C ASP A 90 -3.24 -6.32 17.72
N LYS A 91 -3.85 -5.13 17.56
CA LYS A 91 -5.31 -4.97 17.61
C LYS A 91 -6.00 -5.83 16.56
N PHE A 92 -5.56 -5.81 15.32
CA PHE A 92 -6.17 -6.61 14.25
C PHE A 92 -6.10 -8.11 14.54
N VAL A 93 -4.98 -8.58 15.10
CA VAL A 93 -4.84 -9.98 15.54
C VAL A 93 -5.80 -10.29 16.68
N GLY A 94 -5.91 -9.40 17.68
CA GLY A 94 -6.84 -9.53 18.80
C GLY A 94 -8.31 -9.55 18.37
N ASP A 95 -8.68 -8.73 17.39
CA ASP A 95 -10.01 -8.66 16.79
C ASP A 95 -10.32 -9.83 15.84
N LYS A 96 -9.32 -10.68 15.58
CA LYS A 96 -9.41 -11.84 14.69
C LYS A 96 -9.95 -11.44 13.32
N VAL A 97 -9.32 -10.44 12.69
CA VAL A 97 -9.68 -10.05 11.32
C VAL A 97 -9.44 -11.20 10.34
N ASP A 98 -10.19 -11.24 9.26
CA ASP A 98 -10.09 -12.29 8.25
C ASP A 98 -8.89 -12.10 7.33
N ALA A 99 -8.39 -10.84 7.21
CA ALA A 99 -7.16 -10.50 6.49
C ALA A 99 -6.66 -9.10 6.89
N ILE A 100 -5.40 -8.81 6.56
CA ILE A 100 -4.80 -7.47 6.73
C ILE A 100 -4.25 -7.01 5.39
N LEU A 101 -4.63 -5.78 4.98
CA LEU A 101 -3.87 -4.99 4.01
C LEU A 101 -2.90 -4.10 4.76
N ALA A 102 -1.62 -4.17 4.41
CA ALA A 102 -0.57 -3.33 5.00
C ALA A 102 0.04 -2.43 3.92
N ILE A 103 -0.15 -1.13 4.06
CA ILE A 103 0.33 -0.11 3.14
C ILE A 103 1.65 0.42 3.66
N THR A 104 2.72 0.26 2.90
CA THR A 104 4.12 0.61 3.13
C THR A 104 4.92 -0.42 3.93
N THR A 105 6.25 -0.29 3.87
CA THR A 105 7.19 -1.19 4.54
C THR A 105 7.02 -1.21 6.06
N PRO A 106 6.94 -0.08 6.80
CA PRO A 106 6.80 -0.13 8.25
C PRO A 106 5.50 -0.79 8.72
N SER A 107 4.36 -0.49 8.06
CA SER A 107 3.08 -1.14 8.36
C SER A 107 3.13 -2.64 8.07
N SER A 108 3.78 -3.03 6.97
CA SER A 108 3.92 -4.43 6.57
C SER A 108 4.78 -5.22 7.54
N GLN A 109 5.87 -4.62 8.02
CA GLN A 109 6.73 -5.23 9.05
C GLN A 109 5.97 -5.42 10.37
N ALA A 110 5.19 -4.42 10.80
CA ALA A 110 4.37 -4.51 12.00
C ALA A 110 3.30 -5.62 11.87
N ALA A 111 2.58 -5.68 10.73
CA ALA A 111 1.58 -6.70 10.45
C ALA A 111 2.22 -8.11 10.39
N ALA A 112 3.36 -8.25 9.71
CA ALA A 112 4.10 -9.51 9.61
C ALA A 112 4.52 -10.04 10.99
N GLN A 113 5.02 -9.16 11.85
CA GLN A 113 5.44 -9.53 13.20
C GLN A 113 4.25 -9.94 14.07
N ALA A 114 3.15 -9.18 14.02
CA ALA A 114 1.96 -9.45 14.84
C ALA A 114 1.25 -10.74 14.42
N THR A 115 1.20 -11.04 13.12
CA THR A 115 0.52 -12.24 12.59
C THR A 115 1.38 -13.51 12.61
N LYS A 116 2.61 -13.43 13.11
CA LYS A 116 3.50 -14.59 13.18
C LYS A 116 2.90 -15.71 14.02
N GLY A 117 2.75 -16.89 13.42
CA GLY A 117 2.13 -18.05 14.07
C GLY A 117 0.60 -18.04 14.09
N THR A 118 -0.02 -17.15 13.33
CA THR A 118 -1.46 -17.14 13.05
C THR A 118 -1.71 -17.51 11.58
N ASP A 119 -2.97 -17.80 11.25
CA ASP A 119 -3.42 -18.03 9.86
C ASP A 119 -3.95 -16.76 9.19
N ILE A 120 -3.87 -15.59 9.85
CA ILE A 120 -4.36 -14.32 9.30
C ILE A 120 -3.49 -13.93 8.11
N PRO A 121 -4.03 -13.89 6.88
CA PRO A 121 -3.26 -13.48 5.73
C PRO A 121 -2.96 -11.98 5.76
N VAL A 122 -1.74 -11.64 5.34
CA VAL A 122 -1.27 -10.27 5.16
C VAL A 122 -0.95 -10.06 3.69
N VAL A 123 -1.59 -9.08 3.08
CA VAL A 123 -1.21 -8.56 1.75
C VAL A 123 -0.55 -7.21 1.94
N PHE A 124 0.71 -7.11 1.58
CA PHE A 124 1.41 -5.82 1.57
C PHE A 124 1.31 -5.13 0.21
N ILE A 125 1.30 -3.79 0.22
CA ILE A 125 1.43 -2.94 -0.98
C ILE A 125 2.39 -1.78 -0.68
N ALA A 126 2.85 -1.08 -1.72
CA ALA A 126 3.77 0.05 -1.61
C ALA A 126 5.05 -0.28 -0.80
N VAL A 127 5.63 -1.44 -1.08
CA VAL A 127 6.86 -1.92 -0.43
C VAL A 127 7.99 -1.96 -1.46
N SER A 128 9.00 -1.09 -1.32
CA SER A 128 10.08 -0.96 -2.29
C SER A 128 11.02 -2.17 -2.34
N ASP A 129 11.30 -2.78 -1.19
CA ASP A 129 12.20 -3.91 -1.06
C ASP A 129 11.65 -4.92 -0.03
N ALA A 130 10.78 -5.80 -0.50
CA ALA A 130 10.12 -6.77 0.38
C ALA A 130 11.08 -7.85 0.93
N VAL A 131 12.17 -8.15 0.23
CA VAL A 131 13.20 -9.10 0.68
C VAL A 131 14.11 -8.43 1.68
N GLY A 132 14.65 -7.25 1.38
CA GLY A 132 15.50 -6.47 2.28
C GLY A 132 14.76 -6.04 3.56
N ALA A 133 13.46 -5.80 3.48
CA ALA A 133 12.60 -5.54 4.64
C ALA A 133 12.32 -6.79 5.52
N GLY A 134 12.72 -7.98 5.07
CA GLY A 134 12.50 -9.24 5.79
C GLY A 134 11.07 -9.77 5.77
N LEU A 135 10.22 -9.27 4.88
CA LEU A 135 8.82 -9.69 4.74
C LEU A 135 8.71 -11.05 4.05
N ILE A 136 9.51 -11.26 3.01
CA ILE A 136 9.53 -12.48 2.21
C ILE A 136 10.98 -12.90 1.90
N LYS A 137 11.17 -14.14 1.47
CA LYS A 137 12.51 -14.66 1.17
C LYS A 137 12.94 -14.48 -0.28
N SER A 138 11.98 -14.40 -1.20
CA SER A 138 12.20 -14.32 -2.65
C SER A 138 11.02 -13.65 -3.33
N LEU A 139 11.30 -12.93 -4.42
CA LEU A 139 10.29 -12.34 -5.32
C LEU A 139 9.81 -13.34 -6.39
N ASP A 140 10.57 -14.40 -6.63
CA ASP A 140 10.35 -15.30 -7.78
C ASP A 140 9.49 -16.53 -7.46
N GLN A 141 9.16 -16.76 -6.20
CA GLN A 141 8.44 -17.94 -5.74
C GLN A 141 7.33 -17.58 -4.75
N PRO A 142 6.30 -18.43 -4.59
CA PRO A 142 5.35 -18.34 -3.49
C PRO A 142 6.05 -18.24 -2.14
N THR A 143 5.51 -17.48 -1.23
CA THR A 143 6.20 -17.12 0.02
C THR A 143 6.28 -18.26 1.04
N GLY A 144 5.36 -19.22 0.96
CA GLY A 144 5.22 -20.33 1.91
C GLY A 144 4.78 -19.90 3.32
N THR A 145 4.31 -18.65 3.46
CA THR A 145 3.87 -18.07 4.74
C THR A 145 2.49 -17.43 4.60
N ASN A 146 1.98 -16.81 5.65
CA ASN A 146 0.73 -16.05 5.59
C ASN A 146 0.88 -14.66 4.95
N ILE A 147 2.04 -14.32 4.36
CA ILE A 147 2.34 -12.99 3.83
C ILE A 147 2.61 -13.07 2.33
N THR A 148 1.98 -12.22 1.56
CA THR A 148 2.26 -11.96 0.15
C THR A 148 1.95 -10.50 -0.16
N GLY A 149 2.13 -10.02 -1.40
CA GLY A 149 1.78 -8.64 -1.72
C GLY A 149 2.31 -8.15 -3.06
N VAL A 150 2.13 -6.86 -3.27
CA VAL A 150 2.63 -6.12 -4.42
C VAL A 150 3.82 -5.28 -3.98
N TYR A 151 5.00 -5.58 -4.54
CA TYR A 151 6.19 -4.77 -4.30
C TYR A 151 6.37 -3.73 -5.39
N SER A 152 6.89 -2.57 -5.00
CA SER A 152 7.15 -1.43 -5.88
C SER A 152 8.64 -1.18 -5.95
N ALA A 153 9.37 -2.04 -6.69
CA ALA A 153 10.80 -1.84 -6.88
C ALA A 153 11.06 -0.49 -7.54
N ASP A 154 11.58 0.46 -6.76
CA ASP A 154 11.84 1.81 -7.27
C ASP A 154 12.93 1.79 -8.35
N PRO A 155 12.75 2.51 -9.47
CA PRO A 155 13.73 2.60 -10.55
C PRO A 155 14.84 3.60 -10.19
N VAL A 156 15.53 3.39 -9.06
CA VAL A 156 16.45 4.36 -8.45
C VAL A 156 17.54 4.81 -9.42
N GLU A 157 18.11 3.88 -10.18
CA GLU A 157 19.16 4.20 -11.15
C GLU A 157 18.62 5.11 -12.26
N GLN A 158 17.41 4.86 -12.76
CA GLN A 158 16.75 5.72 -13.77
C GLN A 158 16.36 7.08 -13.18
N GLN A 159 15.98 7.14 -11.91
CA GLN A 159 15.73 8.40 -11.21
C GLN A 159 17.03 9.20 -11.08
N MET A 160 18.16 8.57 -10.80
CA MET A 160 19.46 9.25 -10.77
C MET A 160 19.91 9.69 -12.17
N ASP A 161 19.67 8.89 -13.21
CA ASP A 161 19.89 9.32 -14.59
C ASP A 161 19.08 10.58 -14.93
N LEU A 162 17.80 10.63 -14.52
CA LEU A 162 16.96 11.80 -14.69
C LEU A 162 17.53 13.05 -13.98
N VAL A 163 18.03 12.91 -12.75
CA VAL A 163 18.71 14.00 -12.03
C VAL A 163 19.91 14.51 -12.81
N MET A 164 20.76 13.60 -13.32
CA MET A 164 21.97 13.95 -14.07
C MET A 164 21.63 14.63 -15.41
N GLU A 165 20.57 14.20 -16.08
CA GLU A 165 20.14 14.78 -17.35
C GLU A 165 19.53 16.19 -17.16
N MET A 166 18.82 16.42 -16.05
CA MET A 166 18.09 17.67 -15.82
C MET A 166 18.92 18.77 -15.17
N VAL A 167 20.00 18.43 -14.46
CA VAL A 167 20.78 19.40 -13.70
C VAL A 167 22.13 19.63 -14.37
N PRO A 168 22.30 20.76 -15.11
CA PRO A 168 23.59 21.12 -15.69
C PRO A 168 24.65 21.30 -14.58
N ASP A 169 25.89 20.94 -14.91
CA ASP A 169 27.04 21.09 -14.01
C ASP A 169 26.88 20.39 -12.63
N LEU A 170 26.07 19.32 -12.59
CA LEU A 170 25.90 18.51 -11.39
C LEU A 170 27.26 17.99 -10.88
N LYS A 171 27.52 18.14 -9.61
CA LYS A 171 28.73 17.63 -8.91
C LYS A 171 28.36 16.89 -7.64
N GLN A 172 27.35 17.38 -6.94
CA GLN A 172 26.92 16.83 -5.65
C GLN A 172 25.41 16.76 -5.57
N VAL A 173 24.88 15.62 -5.10
CA VAL A 173 23.46 15.40 -4.83
C VAL A 173 23.26 15.24 -3.35
N GLY A 174 22.26 15.94 -2.81
CA GLY A 174 21.78 15.77 -1.45
C GLY A 174 20.77 14.62 -1.37
N LEU A 175 20.90 13.76 -0.40
CA LEU A 175 19.98 12.66 -0.14
C LEU A 175 19.34 12.87 1.24
N ILE A 176 18.02 13.11 1.26
CA ILE A 176 17.25 13.24 2.52
C ILE A 176 16.39 12.00 2.69
N TYR A 177 16.47 11.39 3.86
CA TYR A 177 15.74 10.13 4.13
C TYR A 177 15.62 9.85 5.62
N ASN A 178 14.63 9.05 6.01
CA ASN A 178 14.52 8.53 7.36
C ASN A 178 15.38 7.26 7.51
N ALA A 179 16.42 7.34 8.36
CA ALA A 179 17.32 6.22 8.62
C ALA A 179 16.64 5.03 9.37
N GLY A 180 15.44 5.23 9.91
CA GLY A 180 14.61 4.19 10.54
C GLY A 180 13.69 3.43 9.57
N GLU A 181 13.57 3.88 8.31
CA GLU A 181 12.73 3.23 7.30
C GLU A 181 13.59 2.34 6.37
N ALA A 182 13.35 1.03 6.41
CA ALA A 182 14.14 0.06 5.62
C ALA A 182 14.05 0.30 4.10
N ASN A 183 12.88 0.68 3.58
CA ASN A 183 12.67 1.10 2.19
C ASN A 183 13.57 2.28 1.82
N SER A 184 13.60 3.32 2.63
CA SER A 184 14.40 4.52 2.40
C SER A 184 15.89 4.21 2.40
N VAL A 185 16.37 3.46 3.41
CA VAL A 185 17.77 3.04 3.50
C VAL A 185 18.20 2.21 2.30
N SER A 186 17.38 1.25 1.85
CA SER A 186 17.65 0.44 0.65
C SER A 186 17.81 1.32 -0.59
N ASN A 187 16.86 2.21 -0.85
CA ASN A 187 16.87 3.09 -2.01
C ASN A 187 18.02 4.11 -1.98
N ILE A 188 18.31 4.69 -0.83
CA ILE A 188 19.41 5.65 -0.66
C ILE A 188 20.77 4.97 -0.90
N ASN A 189 20.97 3.77 -0.40
CA ASN A 189 22.20 3.02 -0.66
C ASN A 189 22.39 2.76 -2.17
N ARG A 190 21.34 2.41 -2.90
CA ARG A 190 21.38 2.24 -4.36
C ARG A 190 21.69 3.56 -5.07
N ALA A 191 20.98 4.64 -4.70
CA ALA A 191 21.21 5.97 -5.27
C ALA A 191 22.66 6.45 -5.05
N LYS A 192 23.17 6.30 -3.84
CA LYS A 192 24.53 6.64 -3.49
C LYS A 192 25.55 5.85 -4.30
N GLN A 193 25.45 4.53 -4.30
CA GLN A 193 26.35 3.66 -5.06
C GLN A 193 26.34 4.00 -6.56
N TYR A 194 25.16 4.24 -7.11
CA TYR A 194 25.03 4.59 -8.53
C TYR A 194 25.67 5.94 -8.86
N LEU A 195 25.36 7.00 -8.09
CA LEU A 195 25.94 8.33 -8.27
C LEU A 195 27.47 8.33 -8.11
N GLU A 196 27.98 7.66 -7.06
CA GLU A 196 29.43 7.55 -6.83
C GLU A 196 30.12 6.78 -7.96
N SER A 197 29.50 5.74 -8.51
CA SER A 197 30.00 5.01 -9.69
C SER A 197 30.12 5.86 -10.95
N LYS A 198 29.31 6.91 -11.05
CA LYS A 198 29.33 7.91 -12.14
C LYS A 198 30.24 9.11 -11.83
N GLY A 199 30.92 9.13 -10.68
CA GLY A 199 31.85 10.17 -10.28
C GLY A 199 31.22 11.37 -9.56
N PHE A 200 29.94 11.32 -9.22
CA PHE A 200 29.25 12.35 -8.45
C PHE A 200 29.48 12.17 -6.94
N LYS A 201 29.49 13.27 -6.22
CA LYS A 201 29.53 13.25 -4.76
C LYS A 201 28.13 13.21 -4.18
N VAL A 202 27.98 12.60 -3.01
CA VAL A 202 26.73 12.51 -2.27
C VAL A 202 26.88 13.17 -0.91
N VAL A 203 25.85 13.91 -0.51
CA VAL A 203 25.73 14.50 0.82
C VAL A 203 24.46 13.97 1.47
N GLU A 204 24.61 13.09 2.42
CA GLU A 204 23.48 12.51 3.14
C GLU A 204 23.00 13.45 4.26
N ALA A 205 21.68 13.58 4.40
CA ALA A 205 21.02 14.32 5.47
C ALA A 205 19.89 13.46 6.08
N PRO A 206 20.25 12.42 6.88
CA PRO A 206 19.27 11.55 7.49
C PRO A 206 18.42 12.29 8.53
N VAL A 207 17.16 11.86 8.66
CA VAL A 207 16.22 12.33 9.69
C VAL A 207 15.67 11.14 10.47
N ALA A 208 15.15 11.39 11.67
CA ALA A 208 14.44 10.41 12.47
C ALA A 208 12.93 10.73 12.57
N SER A 209 12.54 11.97 12.24
CA SER A 209 11.14 12.42 12.29
C SER A 209 10.86 13.52 11.27
N SER A 210 9.58 13.75 10.97
CA SER A 210 9.14 14.81 10.06
C SER A 210 9.54 16.22 10.53
N ASN A 211 9.67 16.44 11.84
CA ASN A 211 10.09 17.72 12.41
C ASN A 211 11.54 18.10 12.07
N GLU A 212 12.39 17.14 11.70
CA GLU A 212 13.80 17.35 11.37
C GLU A 212 14.01 17.69 9.89
N VAL A 213 13.01 17.47 9.03
CA VAL A 213 13.12 17.59 7.56
C VAL A 213 13.56 18.99 7.13
N GLN A 214 13.00 20.04 7.74
CA GLN A 214 13.41 21.42 7.42
C GLN A 214 14.88 21.68 7.74
N ALA A 215 15.36 21.22 8.89
CA ALA A 215 16.76 21.39 9.29
C ALA A 215 17.71 20.57 8.41
N ALA A 216 17.30 19.35 8.03
CA ALA A 216 18.05 18.52 7.09
C ALA A 216 18.18 19.20 5.73
N ALA A 217 17.09 19.76 5.18
CA ALA A 217 17.12 20.53 3.95
C ALA A 217 18.06 21.74 4.06
N GLN A 218 17.97 22.49 5.15
CA GLN A 218 18.83 23.67 5.39
C GLN A 218 20.32 23.29 5.45
N SER A 219 20.66 22.12 5.95
CA SER A 219 22.05 21.64 6.02
C SER A 219 22.68 21.38 4.64
N LEU A 220 21.87 21.21 3.60
CA LEU A 220 22.32 20.96 2.22
C LEU A 220 22.51 22.24 1.40
N VAL A 221 21.99 23.38 1.88
CA VAL A 221 22.07 24.66 1.17
C VAL A 221 23.53 25.08 0.97
N GLY A 222 23.86 25.44 -0.27
CA GLY A 222 25.21 25.80 -0.69
C GLY A 222 26.20 24.63 -0.84
N ARG A 223 25.75 23.39 -0.60
CA ARG A 223 26.59 22.20 -0.67
C ARG A 223 26.24 21.27 -1.83
N VAL A 224 25.02 21.34 -2.35
CA VAL A 224 24.51 20.45 -3.38
C VAL A 224 23.83 21.23 -4.52
N GLN A 225 23.74 20.63 -5.69
CA GLN A 225 23.06 21.20 -6.86
C GLN A 225 21.68 20.61 -7.09
N ALA A 226 21.38 19.46 -6.47
CA ALA A 226 20.07 18.82 -6.51
C ALA A 226 19.84 18.07 -5.20
N VAL A 227 18.58 17.84 -4.85
CA VAL A 227 18.18 16.98 -3.74
C VAL A 227 17.29 15.87 -4.28
N PHE A 228 17.53 14.64 -3.79
CA PHE A 228 16.67 13.49 -4.03
C PHE A 228 16.10 12.97 -2.71
N VAL A 229 14.82 12.66 -2.74
CA VAL A 229 14.07 11.98 -1.67
C VAL A 229 13.46 10.72 -2.28
N PRO A 230 13.78 9.51 -1.79
CA PRO A 230 13.15 8.28 -2.26
C PRO A 230 11.68 8.23 -1.84
N GLN A 231 11.01 7.09 -2.03
CA GLN A 231 9.70 6.85 -1.39
C GLN A 231 9.89 6.73 0.14
N ASP A 232 10.02 7.88 0.80
CA ASP A 232 10.24 8.03 2.24
C ASP A 232 9.00 8.61 2.91
N ASN A 233 8.34 7.80 3.72
CA ASN A 233 7.07 8.19 4.32
C ASN A 233 7.18 9.40 5.25
N THR A 234 8.26 9.47 6.01
CA THR A 234 8.52 10.54 6.98
C THR A 234 8.82 11.87 6.28
N VAL A 235 9.72 11.86 5.30
CA VAL A 235 10.14 13.07 4.58
C VAL A 235 8.99 13.60 3.71
N ILE A 236 8.28 12.73 3.00
CA ILE A 236 7.16 13.13 2.14
C ILE A 236 5.97 13.67 2.95
N SER A 237 5.78 13.22 4.18
CA SER A 237 4.75 13.79 5.07
C SER A 237 5.04 15.26 5.46
N ALA A 238 6.30 15.72 5.35
CA ALA A 238 6.74 17.08 5.62
C ALA A 238 7.24 17.82 4.35
N LEU A 239 6.76 17.40 3.17
CA LEU A 239 7.25 17.88 1.87
C LEU A 239 7.21 19.41 1.72
N GLU A 240 6.19 20.08 2.23
CA GLU A 240 6.06 21.53 2.12
C GLU A 240 7.20 22.29 2.84
N ALA A 241 7.63 21.79 4.00
CA ALA A 241 8.75 22.35 4.73
C ALA A 241 10.08 22.15 3.97
N LEU A 242 10.24 21.01 3.34
CA LEU A 242 11.36 20.71 2.45
C LEU A 242 11.38 21.63 1.23
N LEU A 243 10.26 21.66 0.49
CA LEU A 243 10.08 22.46 -0.72
C LEU A 243 10.38 23.94 -0.48
N LYS A 244 9.87 24.49 0.63
CA LYS A 244 10.13 25.90 0.96
C LYS A 244 11.63 26.20 1.04
N VAL A 245 12.40 25.39 1.76
CA VAL A 245 13.85 25.59 1.88
C VAL A 245 14.55 25.48 0.53
N LEU A 246 14.21 24.45 -0.25
CA LEU A 246 14.89 24.19 -1.52
C LEU A 246 14.54 25.22 -2.59
N GLN A 247 13.27 25.63 -2.69
CA GLN A 247 12.81 26.65 -3.65
C GLN A 247 13.40 28.02 -3.33
N ASP A 248 13.43 28.44 -2.06
CA ASP A 248 14.05 29.70 -1.63
C ASP A 248 15.54 29.75 -2.00
N ASN A 249 16.20 28.59 -2.11
CA ASN A 249 17.62 28.46 -2.47
C ASN A 249 17.84 27.96 -3.92
N LYS A 250 16.78 27.85 -4.74
CA LYS A 250 16.83 27.43 -6.14
C LYS A 250 17.47 26.05 -6.34
N ILE A 251 17.25 25.14 -5.43
CA ILE A 251 17.73 23.75 -5.49
C ILE A 251 16.59 22.86 -5.99
N PRO A 252 16.73 22.16 -7.12
CA PRO A 252 15.71 21.24 -7.62
C PRO A 252 15.56 20.03 -6.70
N LEU A 253 14.29 19.69 -6.43
CA LEU A 253 13.90 18.48 -5.71
C LEU A 253 13.42 17.42 -6.71
N PHE A 254 13.99 16.23 -6.62
CA PHE A 254 13.53 15.01 -7.28
C PHE A 254 13.02 14.04 -6.21
N THR A 255 11.98 13.29 -6.52
CA THR A 255 11.34 12.40 -5.55
C THR A 255 11.11 11.00 -6.11
N GLY A 256 10.78 10.04 -5.25
CA GLY A 256 10.43 8.69 -5.65
C GLY A 256 8.96 8.52 -6.09
N ASP A 257 8.10 9.51 -5.83
CA ASP A 257 6.66 9.43 -6.07
C ASP A 257 6.12 10.58 -6.94
N THR A 258 5.02 10.32 -7.66
CA THR A 258 4.41 11.27 -8.60
C THR A 258 3.63 12.38 -7.89
N GLU A 259 3.04 12.12 -6.72
CA GLU A 259 2.25 13.10 -5.99
C GLU A 259 3.12 14.25 -5.45
N SER A 260 4.36 13.97 -5.07
CA SER A 260 5.32 15.00 -4.71
C SER A 260 5.66 15.95 -5.85
N VAL A 261 5.65 15.46 -7.10
CA VAL A 261 5.85 16.31 -8.29
C VAL A 261 4.66 17.26 -8.48
N LYS A 262 3.43 16.80 -8.28
CA LYS A 262 2.23 17.65 -8.31
C LYS A 262 2.26 18.74 -7.23
N ARG A 263 2.94 18.49 -6.13
CA ARG A 263 3.09 19.42 -4.99
C ARG A 263 4.27 20.37 -5.12
N GLY A 264 5.18 20.17 -6.08
CA GLY A 264 6.27 21.12 -6.34
C GLY A 264 7.68 20.53 -6.42
N ALA A 265 7.85 19.21 -6.39
CA ALA A 265 9.08 18.58 -6.85
C ALA A 265 9.19 18.72 -8.37
N VAL A 266 10.42 18.69 -8.90
CA VAL A 266 10.65 18.98 -10.33
C VAL A 266 10.29 17.80 -11.23
N ALA A 267 10.69 16.61 -10.86
CA ALA A 267 10.43 15.41 -11.67
C ALA A 267 10.60 14.12 -10.87
N THR A 268 10.00 13.06 -11.38
CA THR A 268 10.20 11.67 -10.94
C THR A 268 9.99 10.67 -12.06
N ILE A 269 10.54 9.47 -11.91
CA ILE A 269 10.01 8.24 -12.48
C ILE A 269 9.42 7.47 -11.31
N GLY A 270 8.10 7.58 -11.11
CA GLY A 270 7.38 7.05 -9.96
C GLY A 270 6.40 5.95 -10.32
N ASN A 271 5.95 5.23 -9.32
CA ASN A 271 4.93 4.21 -9.44
C ASN A 271 3.52 4.85 -9.55
N ASP A 272 2.56 4.13 -10.14
CA ASP A 272 1.14 4.51 -10.10
C ASP A 272 0.51 3.91 -8.83
N GLU A 273 0.40 4.73 -7.78
CA GLU A 273 -0.05 4.28 -6.47
C GLU A 273 -1.52 3.84 -6.46
N TYR A 274 -2.36 4.48 -7.29
CA TYR A 274 -3.74 4.04 -7.42
C TYR A 274 -3.83 2.63 -8.03
N ASP A 275 -3.04 2.32 -9.06
CA ASP A 275 -2.98 0.98 -9.65
C ASP A 275 -2.33 -0.03 -8.68
N CYS A 276 -1.35 0.39 -7.88
CA CYS A 276 -0.76 -0.42 -6.81
C CYS A 276 -1.83 -0.91 -5.82
N GLY A 277 -2.66 0.02 -5.35
CA GLY A 277 -3.81 -0.30 -4.49
C GLY A 277 -4.77 -1.29 -5.14
N ARG A 278 -5.14 -1.07 -6.40
CA ARG A 278 -6.00 -1.98 -7.17
C ARG A 278 -5.39 -3.38 -7.31
N GLN A 279 -4.11 -3.45 -7.61
CA GLN A 279 -3.41 -4.73 -7.75
C GLN A 279 -3.37 -5.49 -6.43
N GLY A 280 -3.12 -4.81 -5.30
CA GLY A 280 -3.19 -5.38 -3.96
C GLY A 280 -4.58 -5.89 -3.60
N ALA A 281 -5.63 -5.16 -3.97
CA ALA A 281 -7.02 -5.58 -3.77
C ALA A 281 -7.37 -6.86 -4.54
N THR A 282 -6.96 -6.93 -5.81
CA THR A 282 -7.15 -8.15 -6.62
C THR A 282 -6.46 -9.36 -5.97
N MET A 283 -5.26 -9.17 -5.45
CA MET A 283 -4.53 -10.22 -4.72
C MET A 283 -5.25 -10.63 -3.44
N LEU A 284 -5.69 -9.66 -2.62
CA LEU A 284 -6.43 -9.94 -1.40
C LEU A 284 -7.77 -10.63 -1.69
N ALA A 285 -8.47 -10.23 -2.74
CA ALA A 285 -9.72 -10.87 -3.16
C ALA A 285 -9.54 -12.35 -3.51
N ARG A 286 -8.43 -12.72 -4.18
CA ARG A 286 -8.08 -14.14 -4.45
C ARG A 286 -7.90 -14.90 -3.14
N VAL A 287 -7.19 -14.32 -2.18
CA VAL A 287 -6.98 -14.94 -0.86
C VAL A 287 -8.31 -15.10 -0.11
N LEU A 288 -9.17 -14.09 -0.10
CA LEU A 288 -10.49 -14.16 0.55
C LEU A 288 -11.44 -15.16 -0.14
N LYS A 289 -11.26 -15.43 -1.44
CA LYS A 289 -11.98 -16.44 -2.21
C LYS A 289 -11.40 -17.86 -2.03
N GLY A 290 -10.35 -18.03 -1.20
CA GLY A 290 -9.83 -19.34 -0.76
C GLY A 290 -8.44 -19.72 -1.30
N GLU A 291 -7.77 -18.87 -2.07
CA GLU A 291 -6.36 -19.09 -2.42
C GLU A 291 -5.49 -18.86 -1.17
N LYS A 292 -4.57 -19.77 -0.88
CA LYS A 292 -3.70 -19.61 0.29
C LYS A 292 -2.65 -18.55 0.02
N SER A 293 -2.54 -17.56 0.90
CA SER A 293 -1.55 -16.47 0.76
C SER A 293 -0.11 -16.97 0.54
N GLY A 294 0.26 -18.08 1.18
CA GLY A 294 1.57 -18.69 1.01
C GLY A 294 1.81 -19.33 -0.37
N GLU A 295 0.76 -19.60 -1.13
CA GLU A 295 0.82 -20.13 -2.51
C GLU A 295 0.77 -19.00 -3.56
N VAL A 296 0.41 -17.77 -3.14
CA VAL A 296 0.39 -16.59 -4.00
C VAL A 296 1.80 -16.02 -4.12
N LYS A 297 2.32 -15.96 -5.35
CA LYS A 297 3.60 -15.31 -5.64
C LYS A 297 3.44 -13.79 -5.46
N PRO A 298 4.43 -13.10 -4.86
CA PRO A 298 4.46 -11.64 -4.86
C PRO A 298 4.50 -11.09 -6.28
N GLU A 299 3.83 -9.97 -6.51
CA GLU A 299 3.77 -9.34 -7.83
C GLU A 299 4.51 -8.00 -7.80
N GLU A 300 5.17 -7.65 -8.91
CA GLU A 300 5.70 -6.30 -9.09
C GLU A 300 4.58 -5.36 -9.52
N ILE A 301 4.66 -4.09 -9.10
CA ILE A 301 3.79 -3.04 -9.60
C ILE A 301 3.91 -2.94 -11.13
N ARG A 302 2.77 -2.75 -11.82
CA ARG A 302 2.71 -2.84 -13.29
C ARG A 302 3.03 -1.55 -13.99
N LYS A 303 2.79 -0.41 -13.33
CA LYS A 303 2.79 0.88 -14.02
C LYS A 303 3.70 1.89 -13.34
N ARG A 304 4.52 2.55 -14.15
CA ARG A 304 5.38 3.67 -13.76
C ARG A 304 5.14 4.85 -14.70
N THR A 305 5.40 6.05 -14.19
CA THR A 305 5.14 7.31 -14.89
C THR A 305 6.35 8.22 -14.76
N LEU A 306 6.88 8.71 -15.87
CA LEU A 306 7.78 9.85 -15.87
C LEU A 306 6.93 11.12 -15.80
N MET A 307 6.95 11.78 -14.66
CA MET A 307 6.23 13.02 -14.42
C MET A 307 7.17 14.19 -14.24
N ILE A 308 6.85 15.33 -14.86
CA ILE A 308 7.64 16.56 -14.82
C ILE A 308 6.73 17.73 -14.43
N ASN A 309 7.22 18.61 -13.54
CA ASN A 309 6.54 19.84 -13.15
C ASN A 309 7.29 21.05 -13.74
N LYS A 310 6.74 21.63 -14.81
CA LYS A 310 7.30 22.80 -15.48
C LYS A 310 7.29 24.04 -14.60
N ALA A 311 6.19 24.24 -13.87
CA ALA A 311 6.09 25.40 -12.97
C ALA A 311 7.15 25.31 -11.87
N ALA A 312 7.34 24.14 -11.25
CA ALA A 312 8.38 23.95 -10.24
C ALA A 312 9.78 24.21 -10.79
N ALA A 313 10.09 23.71 -11.99
CA ALA A 313 11.37 23.98 -12.65
C ALA A 313 11.55 25.47 -12.96
N ALA A 314 10.54 26.14 -13.53
CA ALA A 314 10.58 27.56 -13.84
C ALA A 314 10.77 28.45 -12.61
N ASN A 315 10.12 28.11 -11.47
CA ASN A 315 10.21 28.85 -10.21
C ASN A 315 11.64 28.94 -9.66
N ILE A 316 12.46 27.92 -9.93
CA ILE A 316 13.87 27.88 -9.50
C ILE A 316 14.85 28.25 -10.62
N GLY A 317 14.34 28.53 -11.82
CA GLY A 317 15.16 28.87 -13.00
C GLY A 317 15.84 27.67 -13.66
N LEU A 318 15.35 26.45 -13.41
CA LEU A 318 15.85 25.25 -14.06
C LEU A 318 15.22 25.09 -15.45
N GLN A 319 16.08 24.95 -16.49
CA GLN A 319 15.63 24.63 -17.84
C GLN A 319 15.52 23.11 -18.00
N ILE A 320 14.33 22.64 -18.39
CA ILE A 320 14.11 21.23 -18.67
C ILE A 320 14.61 20.92 -20.09
N PRO A 321 15.54 19.95 -20.27
CA PRO A 321 15.99 19.55 -21.59
C PRO A 321 14.82 18.99 -22.43
N GLU A 322 14.75 19.38 -23.71
CA GLU A 322 13.69 18.94 -24.63
C GLU A 322 13.64 17.40 -24.74
N ALA A 323 14.80 16.75 -24.70
CA ALA A 323 14.90 15.29 -24.73
C ALA A 323 14.23 14.62 -23.51
N VAL A 324 14.18 15.28 -22.37
CA VAL A 324 13.47 14.79 -21.16
C VAL A 324 11.98 15.08 -21.28
N LEU A 325 11.63 16.31 -21.69
CA LEU A 325 10.25 16.74 -21.83
C LEU A 325 9.47 15.91 -22.85
N SER A 326 10.08 15.57 -23.99
CA SER A 326 9.44 14.82 -25.08
C SER A 326 9.11 13.36 -24.73
N ARG A 327 9.74 12.79 -23.70
CA ARG A 327 9.48 11.42 -23.23
C ARG A 327 8.65 11.36 -21.95
N ALA A 328 8.23 12.52 -21.41
CA ALA A 328 7.40 12.57 -20.22
C ALA A 328 6.02 11.96 -20.51
N ASP A 329 5.56 11.10 -19.60
CA ASP A 329 4.20 10.54 -19.64
C ASP A 329 3.18 11.57 -19.18
N GLU A 330 3.54 12.36 -18.15
CA GLU A 330 2.72 13.41 -17.58
C GLU A 330 3.53 14.70 -17.36
N VAL A 331 2.92 15.83 -17.67
CA VAL A 331 3.51 17.15 -17.45
C VAL A 331 2.53 18.00 -16.64
N VAL A 332 3.00 18.51 -15.51
CA VAL A 332 2.30 19.47 -14.65
C VAL A 332 2.78 20.88 -15.03
N ASP A 333 1.81 21.77 -15.32
CA ASP A 333 2.04 23.17 -15.71
C ASP A 333 1.87 24.12 -14.53
#